data_4b702e5142c2cbbf9867c56ecc0b26bf
#
_entry.id   4b702e5142c2cbbf9867c56ecc0b26bf
#
_cell.length_a   1.000
_cell.length_b   1.000
_cell.length_c   1.000
_cell.angle_alpha   90.00
_cell.angle_beta   90.00
_cell.angle_gamma   90.00
#
_symmetry.space_group_name_H-M   'P 1'
#
loop_
_entity.id
_entity.type
_entity.pdbx_description
1 polymer ?
#
loop_
_entity_poly.entity_id
_entity_poly.type
_entity_poly.pdbx_seq_one_letter_code
_entity_poly.pdbx_strand_id
1 'polypeptide(L)'
;MPQSPLLAHDLVRTLGGRRVLDGVSLVASPGHRVGLIGENGAGKSTLLRLLAGADEPDAGRVTRPADLGFLQQEMPFDTEATIADVLDDALRESREDLVELERLAEELARTPQDSPGHAPLLEAYGERLERAEEREAWDADRRAALVLDGLGLGAVAHDRTLGSLSGGQRGRLALAALLVRRPSALLLDEPTNHLDDGAAAFLEEQVRGLPGVVVLAGHDRAFLDAVCTDLIDLDPAVDGPVRYGGDYSAYLAEKDAERQRWERRYAEEQQELEALRHTAKVTAHVLAPGRERRDNEKMGYGHRAGRVQNQISRRVRNATRRLEELERTRVGAPPRPLRFQHTALAKESAEGTLVSLRDARIPGRLAVGRLDVSATERLLVTGGNGAGKSTLLAVLAGRIAPQGEVRRRRGLTVGLLAQDTVFDRPERTVRDTYELSLGPERAEAVPLPSLGLMHEADLDKPVAHLSVGQRRRLALALLVARPPALLLLDEPTNHLSPRLCDELEEALGTGPGAIVVASHDRWLRRRWRGREIRLDSVHGRNRSGARTGKHGSPLSLTSSPWPSEPSRNSTST
;
A
#
# COMPACT_ATOMS: atom_id res chain seq x y z
N MET A 1 7.87 32.93 12.16
CA MET A 1 7.40 33.31 10.80
C MET A 1 6.34 32.30 10.35
N PRO A 2 5.30 32.67 9.57
CA PRO A 2 4.38 31.69 9.06
C PRO A 2 5.14 30.67 8.21
N GLN A 3 5.02 29.39 8.55
CA GLN A 3 5.67 28.32 7.80
C GLN A 3 5.17 28.32 6.35
N SER A 4 6.08 28.29 5.40
CA SER A 4 5.74 28.38 3.97
C SER A 4 5.22 27.03 3.46
N PRO A 5 4.18 27.04 2.60
CA PRO A 5 3.69 25.81 2.00
C PRO A 5 4.69 25.25 0.98
N LEU A 6 4.63 23.95 0.75
CA LEU A 6 5.30 23.27 -0.36
C LEU A 6 4.34 23.21 -1.55
N LEU A 7 4.73 23.82 -2.68
CA LEU A 7 3.89 23.92 -3.86
C LEU A 7 4.58 23.28 -5.06
N ALA A 8 3.85 22.48 -5.80
CA ALA A 8 4.24 21.96 -7.10
C ALA A 8 3.16 22.31 -8.12
N HIS A 9 3.56 22.76 -9.31
CA HIS A 9 2.64 23.16 -10.36
C HIS A 9 3.06 22.54 -11.68
N ASP A 10 2.15 21.72 -12.25
CA ASP A 10 2.26 21.08 -13.57
C ASP A 10 3.59 20.36 -13.81
N LEU A 11 4.03 19.57 -12.82
CA LEU A 11 5.30 18.84 -12.90
C LEU A 11 5.25 17.75 -13.95
N VAL A 12 6.21 17.79 -14.87
CA VAL A 12 6.44 16.77 -15.89
C VAL A 12 7.82 16.17 -15.70
N ARG A 13 7.94 14.85 -15.75
CA ARG A 13 9.22 14.15 -15.70
C ARG A 13 9.22 12.91 -16.56
N THR A 14 10.25 12.80 -17.41
CA THR A 14 10.49 11.63 -18.29
C THR A 14 11.77 10.94 -17.85
N LEU A 15 11.72 9.64 -17.65
CA LEU A 15 12.87 8.81 -17.29
C LEU A 15 12.97 7.64 -18.29
N GLY A 16 14.15 7.47 -18.89
CA GLY A 16 14.39 6.40 -19.85
C GLY A 16 13.41 6.39 -21.04
N GLY A 17 12.98 7.57 -21.50
CA GLY A 17 12.01 7.71 -22.59
C GLY A 17 10.54 7.47 -22.21
N ARG A 18 10.27 7.12 -20.95
CA ARG A 18 8.90 6.98 -20.42
C ARG A 18 8.54 8.20 -19.58
N ARG A 19 7.40 8.84 -19.87
CA ARG A 19 6.82 9.87 -19.04
C ARG A 19 6.33 9.25 -17.72
N VAL A 20 6.98 9.63 -16.61
CA VAL A 20 6.69 9.10 -15.27
C VAL A 20 5.73 10.01 -14.52
N LEU A 21 5.88 11.33 -14.67
CA LEU A 21 4.96 12.34 -14.15
C LEU A 21 4.45 13.18 -15.31
N ASP A 22 3.15 13.45 -15.34
CA ASP A 22 2.47 14.20 -16.40
C ASP A 22 1.51 15.22 -15.81
N GLY A 23 1.99 16.49 -15.68
CA GLY A 23 1.18 17.59 -15.18
C GLY A 23 0.78 17.50 -13.70
N VAL A 24 1.64 16.92 -12.85
CA VAL A 24 1.33 16.73 -11.42
C VAL A 24 1.38 18.06 -10.69
N SER A 25 0.27 18.44 -10.04
CA SER A 25 0.17 19.61 -9.18
C SER A 25 -0.17 19.19 -7.75
N LEU A 26 0.53 19.80 -6.77
CA LEU A 26 0.41 19.48 -5.35
C LEU A 26 0.50 20.76 -4.52
N VAL A 27 -0.36 20.87 -3.53
CA VAL A 27 -0.29 21.89 -2.47
C VAL A 27 -0.25 21.17 -1.13
N ALA A 28 0.83 21.36 -0.38
CA ALA A 28 0.95 20.86 0.99
C ALA A 28 1.21 22.05 1.93
N SER A 29 0.23 22.32 2.80
CA SER A 29 0.26 23.41 3.78
C SER A 29 0.81 22.92 5.12
N PRO A 30 1.36 23.81 5.96
CA PRO A 30 1.77 23.48 7.32
C PRO A 30 0.66 22.77 8.10
N GLY A 31 1.01 21.76 8.88
CA GLY A 31 0.07 20.90 9.60
C GLY A 31 -0.59 19.82 8.74
N HIS A 32 -0.44 19.85 7.42
CA HIS A 32 -0.92 18.77 6.55
C HIS A 32 0.13 17.68 6.36
N ARG A 33 -0.31 16.44 6.36
CA ARG A 33 0.48 15.24 6.11
C ARG A 33 -0.10 14.53 4.90
N VAL A 34 0.58 14.75 3.75
CA VAL A 34 0.14 14.25 2.44
C VAL A 34 0.81 12.92 2.15
N GLY A 35 0.03 11.87 2.02
CA GLY A 35 0.50 10.54 1.60
C GLY A 35 0.45 10.38 0.09
N LEU A 36 1.53 9.93 -0.53
CA LEU A 36 1.59 9.56 -1.93
C LEU A 36 1.38 8.05 -2.06
N ILE A 37 0.32 7.66 -2.76
CA ILE A 37 -0.02 6.27 -3.04
C ILE A 37 -0.05 5.99 -4.54
N GLY A 38 0.04 4.74 -4.92
CA GLY A 38 0.06 4.30 -6.31
C GLY A 38 0.92 3.06 -6.50
N GLU A 39 0.87 2.46 -7.67
CA GLU A 39 1.68 1.29 -8.02
C GLU A 39 3.19 1.57 -7.96
N ASN A 40 4.00 0.49 -7.90
CA ASN A 40 5.44 0.61 -8.03
C ASN A 40 5.79 1.13 -9.43
N GLY A 41 6.57 2.21 -9.47
CA GLY A 41 6.90 2.91 -10.73
C GLY A 41 5.87 3.97 -11.15
N ALA A 42 4.85 4.28 -10.33
CA ALA A 42 3.92 5.39 -10.55
C ALA A 42 4.54 6.79 -10.37
N GLY A 43 5.80 6.85 -9.92
CA GLY A 43 6.51 8.12 -9.80
C GLY A 43 6.57 8.71 -8.40
N LYS A 44 6.18 7.99 -7.34
CA LYS A 44 6.20 8.47 -5.94
C LYS A 44 7.56 9.03 -5.53
N SER A 45 8.62 8.22 -5.62
CA SER A 45 9.99 8.63 -5.29
C SER A 45 10.50 9.74 -6.23
N THR A 46 10.13 9.69 -7.52
CA THR A 46 10.47 10.74 -8.49
C THR A 46 9.84 12.08 -8.07
N LEU A 47 8.56 12.08 -7.67
CA LEU A 47 7.89 13.27 -7.19
C LEU A 47 8.55 13.82 -5.93
N LEU A 48 8.88 12.96 -4.94
CA LEU A 48 9.58 13.38 -3.72
C LEU A 48 10.95 14.01 -4.04
N ARG A 49 11.72 13.43 -4.98
CA ARG A 49 13.03 13.99 -5.39
C ARG A 49 12.89 15.35 -6.06
N LEU A 50 11.87 15.55 -6.89
CA LEU A 50 11.56 16.86 -7.49
C LEU A 50 11.13 17.87 -6.41
N LEU A 51 10.28 17.46 -5.46
CA LEU A 51 9.87 18.30 -4.33
C LEU A 51 11.05 18.67 -3.44
N ALA A 52 11.98 17.76 -3.22
CA ALA A 52 13.21 17.99 -2.46
C ALA A 52 14.22 18.91 -3.19
N GLY A 53 14.14 19.00 -4.50
CA GLY A 53 15.16 19.67 -5.32
C GLY A 53 16.40 18.82 -5.58
N ALA A 54 16.31 17.52 -5.33
CA ALA A 54 17.36 16.56 -5.68
C ALA A 54 17.41 16.28 -7.20
N ASP A 55 16.26 16.44 -7.88
CA ASP A 55 16.13 16.41 -9.33
C ASP A 55 15.42 17.67 -9.83
N GLU A 56 15.60 18.00 -11.12
CA GLU A 56 14.87 19.08 -11.80
C GLU A 56 13.73 18.50 -12.65
N PRO A 57 12.55 19.14 -12.67
CA PRO A 57 11.46 18.74 -13.56
C PRO A 57 11.76 19.11 -15.02
N ASP A 58 11.25 18.33 -15.98
CA ASP A 58 11.33 18.66 -17.41
C ASP A 58 10.41 19.86 -17.75
N ALA A 59 9.30 20.01 -17.01
CA ALA A 59 8.42 21.17 -17.06
C ALA A 59 7.70 21.34 -15.71
N GLY A 60 7.16 22.55 -15.48
CA GLY A 60 6.55 22.92 -14.21
C GLY A 60 7.51 23.60 -13.25
N ARG A 61 7.07 23.84 -12.02
CA ARG A 61 7.88 24.50 -10.98
C ARG A 61 7.55 23.99 -9.59
N VAL A 62 8.54 24.06 -8.68
CA VAL A 62 8.38 23.74 -7.26
C VAL A 62 8.77 24.96 -6.42
N THR A 63 7.91 25.35 -5.48
CA THR A 63 8.23 26.34 -4.44
C THR A 63 8.37 25.59 -3.13
N ARG A 64 9.50 25.77 -2.43
CA ARG A 64 9.89 25.01 -1.24
C ARG A 64 10.07 25.94 -0.04
N PRO A 65 9.76 25.48 1.18
CA PRO A 65 10.30 26.07 2.39
C PRO A 65 11.83 26.06 2.39
N ALA A 66 12.45 27.05 3.04
CA ALA A 66 13.91 27.14 3.09
C ALA A 66 14.54 25.97 3.89
N ASP A 67 13.87 25.54 4.97
CA ASP A 67 14.28 24.42 5.80
C ASP A 67 13.46 23.18 5.45
N LEU A 68 14.04 22.33 4.58
CA LEU A 68 13.43 21.10 4.10
C LEU A 68 14.34 19.91 4.43
N GLY A 69 13.75 18.86 5.02
CA GLY A 69 14.39 17.58 5.24
C GLY A 69 13.86 16.53 4.26
N PHE A 70 14.76 15.77 3.64
CA PHE A 70 14.41 14.68 2.73
C PHE A 70 15.08 13.37 3.16
N LEU A 71 14.29 12.35 3.46
CA LEU A 71 14.78 11.01 3.72
C LEU A 71 15.13 10.35 2.39
N GLN A 72 16.43 10.26 2.10
CA GLN A 72 16.97 9.55 0.95
C GLN A 72 17.32 8.11 1.34
N GLN A 73 17.41 7.23 0.32
CA GLN A 73 17.86 5.85 0.53
C GLN A 73 19.33 5.78 0.96
N GLU A 74 20.17 6.74 0.55
CA GLU A 74 21.57 6.85 0.93
C GLU A 74 21.77 8.09 1.80
N MET A 75 22.53 7.93 2.89
CA MET A 75 22.88 9.03 3.76
C MET A 75 23.98 9.91 3.13
N PRO A 76 23.93 11.25 3.29
CA PRO A 76 24.95 12.14 2.74
C PRO A 76 26.25 12.20 3.59
N PHE A 77 26.56 11.12 4.30
CA PHE A 77 27.76 11.02 5.15
C PHE A 77 28.69 9.92 4.65
N ASP A 78 30.00 10.13 4.84
CA ASP A 78 31.00 9.12 4.59
C ASP A 78 30.80 7.90 5.52
N THR A 79 31.22 6.72 5.07
CA THR A 79 31.16 5.48 5.85
C THR A 79 32.02 5.52 7.11
N GLU A 80 33.04 6.37 7.16
CA GLU A 80 33.93 6.59 8.31
C GLU A 80 33.31 7.52 9.37
N ALA A 81 32.29 8.35 9.01
CA ALA A 81 31.57 9.18 9.96
C ALA A 81 30.91 8.31 11.04
N THR A 82 30.78 8.84 12.23
CA THR A 82 30.16 8.17 13.40
C THR A 82 28.69 8.56 13.56
N ILE A 83 27.97 7.82 14.41
CA ILE A 83 26.62 8.21 14.83
C ILE A 83 26.65 9.59 15.51
N ALA A 84 27.69 9.88 16.32
CA ALA A 84 27.87 11.18 16.96
C ALA A 84 27.95 12.31 15.94
N ASP A 85 28.72 12.15 14.86
CA ASP A 85 28.86 13.16 13.80
C ASP A 85 27.50 13.47 13.13
N VAL A 86 26.69 12.44 12.90
CA VAL A 86 25.33 12.60 12.32
C VAL A 86 24.40 13.36 13.28
N LEU A 87 24.47 13.07 14.57
CA LEU A 87 23.67 13.75 15.59
C LEU A 87 24.13 15.19 15.80
N ASP A 88 25.43 15.44 15.81
CA ASP A 88 25.99 16.79 15.93
C ASP A 88 25.60 17.66 14.76
N ASP A 89 25.58 17.10 13.53
CA ASP A 89 25.05 17.79 12.36
C ASP A 89 23.55 18.10 12.49
N ALA A 90 22.74 17.13 12.94
CA ALA A 90 21.31 17.33 13.15
C ALA A 90 20.97 18.33 14.26
N LEU A 91 21.81 18.44 15.28
CA LEU A 91 21.64 19.35 16.41
C LEU A 91 22.31 20.72 16.20
N ARG A 92 23.13 20.87 15.17
CA ARG A 92 23.98 22.04 14.95
C ARG A 92 23.18 23.35 15.00
N GLU A 93 22.11 23.47 14.23
CA GLU A 93 21.32 24.69 14.15
C GLU A 93 20.65 25.05 15.49
N SER A 94 20.13 24.04 16.23
CA SER A 94 19.55 24.27 17.56
C SER A 94 20.60 24.75 18.56
N ARG A 95 21.81 24.17 18.52
CA ARG A 95 22.92 24.58 19.41
C ARG A 95 23.45 25.97 19.03
N GLU A 96 23.56 26.30 17.74
CA GLU A 96 23.93 27.62 17.26
C GLU A 96 22.91 28.69 17.68
N ASP A 97 21.60 28.35 17.64
CA ASP A 97 20.56 29.26 18.09
C ASP A 97 20.71 29.58 19.61
N LEU A 98 21.00 28.58 20.45
CA LEU A 98 21.19 28.77 21.87
C LEU A 98 22.45 29.61 22.20
N VAL A 99 23.58 29.30 21.54
CA VAL A 99 24.84 30.05 21.72
C VAL A 99 24.68 31.51 21.31
N GLU A 100 23.98 31.75 20.19
CA GLU A 100 23.74 33.11 19.70
C GLU A 100 22.76 33.89 20.60
N LEU A 101 21.75 33.21 21.17
CA LEU A 101 20.87 33.80 22.20
C LEU A 101 21.64 34.24 23.45
N GLU A 102 22.54 33.41 23.93
CA GLU A 102 23.40 33.76 25.07
C GLU A 102 24.28 34.99 24.75
N ARG A 103 24.92 35.01 23.57
CA ARG A 103 25.72 36.11 23.09
C ARG A 103 24.92 37.42 23.03
N LEU A 104 23.73 37.37 22.40
CA LEU A 104 22.86 38.54 22.22
C LEU A 104 22.32 39.03 23.58
N ALA A 105 21.99 38.14 24.52
CA ALA A 105 21.54 38.46 25.85
C ALA A 105 22.65 39.20 26.64
N GLU A 106 23.91 38.73 26.58
CA GLU A 106 25.04 39.36 27.19
C GLU A 106 25.31 40.77 26.58
N GLU A 107 25.18 40.89 25.28
CA GLU A 107 25.40 42.18 24.59
C GLU A 107 24.30 43.19 24.91
N LEU A 108 23.04 42.74 24.98
CA LEU A 108 21.92 43.57 25.46
C LEU A 108 22.13 44.05 26.92
N ALA A 109 22.61 43.16 27.80
CA ALA A 109 22.88 43.53 29.20
C ALA A 109 23.99 44.57 29.35
N ARG A 110 24.92 44.66 28.38
CA ARG A 110 26.02 45.66 28.38
C ARG A 110 25.63 46.94 27.64
N THR A 111 24.57 46.94 26.84
CA THR A 111 24.18 48.09 26.00
C THR A 111 23.10 48.91 26.69
N PRO A 112 23.32 50.24 26.98
CA PRO A 112 22.30 51.08 27.59
C PRO A 112 21.03 51.16 26.75
N GLN A 113 19.85 51.20 27.39
CA GLN A 113 18.54 51.22 26.74
C GLN A 113 18.37 52.43 25.76
N ASP A 114 18.97 53.55 26.10
CA ASP A 114 18.90 54.78 25.29
C ASP A 114 19.95 54.81 24.14
N SER A 115 20.75 53.77 23.98
CA SER A 115 21.73 53.64 22.91
C SER A 115 21.09 53.34 21.56
N PRO A 116 21.52 53.94 20.44
CA PRO A 116 21.03 53.63 19.12
C PRO A 116 21.22 52.15 18.73
N GLY A 117 22.13 51.44 19.37
CA GLY A 117 22.39 49.99 19.15
C GLY A 117 21.44 49.04 19.90
N HIS A 118 20.69 49.52 20.89
CA HIS A 118 19.87 48.64 21.75
C HIS A 118 18.66 48.04 20.99
N ALA A 119 17.95 48.87 20.19
CA ALA A 119 16.76 48.41 19.45
C ALA A 119 17.07 47.32 18.40
N PRO A 120 18.12 47.46 17.56
CA PRO A 120 18.51 46.36 16.63
C PRO A 120 18.95 45.08 17.34
N LEU A 121 19.62 45.19 18.49
CA LEU A 121 19.99 43.99 19.27
C LEU A 121 18.78 43.28 19.86
N LEU A 122 17.80 44.05 20.35
CA LEU A 122 16.56 43.50 20.88
C LEU A 122 15.75 42.77 19.78
N GLU A 123 15.70 43.36 18.59
CA GLU A 123 15.07 42.73 17.42
C GLU A 123 15.78 41.44 17.03
N ALA A 124 17.12 41.44 16.93
CA ALA A 124 17.91 40.26 16.64
C ALA A 124 17.73 39.16 17.71
N TYR A 125 17.67 39.52 19.01
CA TYR A 125 17.39 38.60 20.10
C TYR A 125 15.98 37.98 19.96
N GLY A 126 14.97 38.81 19.67
CA GLY A 126 13.59 38.36 19.45
C GLY A 126 13.46 37.36 18.30
N GLU A 127 14.05 37.69 17.12
CA GLU A 127 14.06 36.77 15.98
C GLU A 127 14.76 35.43 16.26
N ARG A 128 15.84 35.48 17.04
CA ARG A 128 16.58 34.28 17.39
C ARG A 128 15.82 33.44 18.42
N LEU A 129 15.15 34.10 19.36
CA LEU A 129 14.30 33.44 20.37
C LEU A 129 13.13 32.72 19.70
N GLU A 130 12.40 33.38 18.78
CA GLU A 130 11.33 32.73 18.01
C GLU A 130 11.82 31.49 17.28
N ARG A 131 13.00 31.54 16.63
CA ARG A 131 13.58 30.36 15.98
C ARG A 131 13.92 29.23 16.93
N ALA A 132 14.52 29.56 18.08
CA ALA A 132 14.88 28.58 19.09
C ALA A 132 13.63 27.93 19.71
N GLU A 133 12.54 28.69 19.90
CA GLU A 133 11.24 28.19 20.35
C GLU A 133 10.58 27.28 19.30
N GLU A 134 10.52 27.70 18.04
CA GLU A 134 9.96 26.88 16.94
C GLU A 134 10.66 25.52 16.80
N ARG A 135 11.97 25.48 17.05
CA ARG A 135 12.79 24.26 17.00
C ARG A 135 12.84 23.48 18.32
N GLU A 136 12.25 24.03 19.39
CA GLU A 136 12.40 23.49 20.75
C GLU A 136 13.90 23.23 21.08
N ALA A 137 14.77 24.22 20.84
CA ALA A 137 16.21 24.06 20.85
C ALA A 137 16.74 23.58 22.22
N TRP A 138 16.14 24.00 23.34
CA TRP A 138 16.51 23.60 24.71
C TRP A 138 16.30 22.11 24.98
N ASP A 139 15.36 21.48 24.29
CA ASP A 139 15.05 20.05 24.42
C ASP A 139 15.74 19.18 23.35
N ALA A 140 16.57 19.77 22.48
CA ALA A 140 17.10 19.09 21.30
C ALA A 140 17.94 17.85 21.63
N ASP A 141 18.82 17.91 22.65
CA ASP A 141 19.63 16.75 23.06
C ASP A 141 18.77 15.65 23.72
N ARG A 142 17.78 16.02 24.55
CA ARG A 142 16.83 15.05 25.10
C ARG A 142 15.99 14.40 24.01
N ARG A 143 15.54 15.16 23.04
CA ARG A 143 14.81 14.68 21.86
C ARG A 143 15.64 13.69 21.06
N ALA A 144 16.95 13.98 20.84
CA ALA A 144 17.84 13.06 20.14
C ALA A 144 17.92 11.70 20.83
N ALA A 145 18.08 11.68 22.15
CA ALA A 145 18.10 10.44 22.93
C ALA A 145 16.78 9.65 22.83
N LEU A 146 15.63 10.33 22.94
CA LEU A 146 14.30 9.72 22.81
C LEU A 146 14.05 9.15 21.41
N VAL A 147 14.47 9.88 20.36
CA VAL A 147 14.29 9.44 18.98
C VAL A 147 15.17 8.22 18.67
N LEU A 148 16.41 8.20 19.14
CA LEU A 148 17.29 7.03 18.98
C LEU A 148 16.72 5.80 19.67
N ASP A 149 16.24 5.96 20.91
CA ASP A 149 15.64 4.85 21.65
C ASP A 149 14.36 4.35 20.97
N GLY A 150 13.47 5.25 20.60
CA GLY A 150 12.21 4.93 19.91
C GLY A 150 12.39 4.24 18.55
N LEU A 151 13.49 4.53 17.85
CA LEU A 151 13.85 3.85 16.59
C LEU A 151 14.75 2.62 16.81
N GLY A 152 14.96 2.18 18.07
CA GLY A 152 15.75 0.99 18.42
C GLY A 152 17.25 1.15 18.17
N LEU A 153 17.77 2.36 18.28
CA LEU A 153 19.20 2.69 18.17
C LEU A 153 19.83 3.08 19.52
N GLY A 154 19.05 3.24 20.60
CA GLY A 154 19.53 3.71 21.91
C GLY A 154 20.63 2.85 22.55
N ALA A 155 20.69 1.55 22.23
CA ALA A 155 21.77 0.65 22.69
C ALA A 155 23.01 0.64 21.78
N VAL A 156 23.02 1.40 20.69
CA VAL A 156 24.14 1.45 19.74
C VAL A 156 25.11 2.54 20.19
N ALA A 157 26.38 2.19 20.40
CA ALA A 157 27.40 3.15 20.81
C ALA A 157 27.60 4.24 19.75
N HIS A 158 27.65 5.51 20.18
CA HIS A 158 27.66 6.66 19.28
C HIS A 158 29.00 6.84 18.52
N ASP A 159 30.06 6.20 18.98
CA ASP A 159 31.39 6.17 18.33
C ASP A 159 31.48 5.16 17.19
N ARG A 160 30.42 4.38 16.95
CA ARG A 160 30.39 3.44 15.82
C ARG A 160 30.31 4.17 14.49
N THR A 161 31.14 3.73 13.54
CA THR A 161 31.14 4.24 12.16
C THR A 161 29.91 3.77 11.39
N LEU A 162 29.44 4.57 10.44
CA LEU A 162 28.30 4.25 9.56
C LEU A 162 28.56 2.99 8.73
N GLY A 163 29.82 2.75 8.33
CA GLY A 163 30.24 1.54 7.63
C GLY A 163 30.01 0.25 8.43
N SER A 164 30.05 0.33 9.76
CA SER A 164 29.82 -0.81 10.65
C SER A 164 28.36 -1.12 10.93
N LEU A 165 27.44 -0.23 10.53
CA LEU A 165 26.00 -0.38 10.71
C LEU A 165 25.38 -1.24 9.60
N SER A 166 24.33 -2.00 9.93
CA SER A 166 23.51 -2.64 8.91
C SER A 166 22.74 -1.59 8.08
N GLY A 167 22.30 -1.96 6.86
CA GLY A 167 21.49 -1.06 6.02
C GLY A 167 20.25 -0.53 6.75
N GLY A 168 19.54 -1.40 7.50
CA GLY A 168 18.39 -1.00 8.31
C GLY A 168 18.76 -0.07 9.48
N GLN A 169 19.93 -0.23 10.11
CA GLN A 169 20.40 0.72 11.14
C GLN A 169 20.74 2.08 10.54
N ARG A 170 21.36 2.11 9.37
CA ARG A 170 21.67 3.36 8.65
C ARG A 170 20.38 4.11 8.27
N GLY A 171 19.39 3.41 7.68
CA GLY A 171 18.11 4.03 7.35
C GLY A 171 17.39 4.60 8.56
N ARG A 172 17.39 3.88 9.70
CA ARG A 172 16.80 4.39 10.95
C ARG A 172 17.56 5.58 11.52
N LEU A 173 18.89 5.62 11.39
CA LEU A 173 19.69 6.76 11.82
C LEU A 173 19.43 8.00 10.93
N ALA A 174 19.30 7.84 9.62
CA ALA A 174 18.91 8.92 8.71
C ALA A 174 17.55 9.51 9.08
N LEU A 175 16.58 8.65 9.37
CA LEU A 175 15.27 9.07 9.85
C LEU A 175 15.37 9.77 11.20
N ALA A 176 16.17 9.24 12.14
CA ALA A 176 16.40 9.85 13.45
C ALA A 176 16.95 11.27 13.33
N ALA A 177 17.97 11.49 12.50
CA ALA A 177 18.56 12.79 12.27
C ALA A 177 17.52 13.84 11.78
N LEU A 178 16.63 13.44 10.87
CA LEU A 178 15.56 14.32 10.38
C LEU A 178 14.52 14.65 11.45
N LEU A 179 14.13 13.67 12.28
CA LEU A 179 13.17 13.88 13.38
C LEU A 179 13.77 14.74 14.49
N VAL A 180 15.06 14.60 14.76
CA VAL A 180 15.80 15.43 15.73
C VAL A 180 15.89 16.87 15.25
N ARG A 181 16.19 17.07 13.98
CA ARG A 181 16.32 18.41 13.36
C ARG A 181 15.00 19.18 13.28
N ARG A 182 13.84 18.48 13.10
CA ARG A 182 12.48 19.06 12.98
C ARG A 182 12.38 20.13 11.87
N PRO A 183 12.63 19.78 10.62
CA PRO A 183 12.56 20.75 9.52
C PRO A 183 11.12 21.25 9.34
N SER A 184 10.95 22.45 8.76
CA SER A 184 9.64 23.04 8.46
C SER A 184 8.87 22.29 7.35
N ALA A 185 9.59 21.54 6.50
CA ALA A 185 9.01 20.58 5.56
C ALA A 185 9.79 19.27 5.62
N LEU A 186 9.09 18.13 5.74
CA LEU A 186 9.67 16.80 5.82
C LEU A 186 9.15 15.92 4.69
N LEU A 187 10.06 15.41 3.87
CA LEU A 187 9.78 14.48 2.78
C LEU A 187 10.31 13.09 3.14
N LEU A 188 9.45 12.08 3.12
CA LEU A 188 9.77 10.72 3.55
C LEU A 188 9.47 9.72 2.43
N ASP A 189 10.49 9.01 1.96
CA ASP A 189 10.32 7.90 1.00
C ASP A 189 10.44 6.57 1.73
N GLU A 190 9.33 5.81 1.79
CA GLU A 190 9.22 4.50 2.45
C GLU A 190 9.76 4.50 3.91
N PRO A 191 9.31 5.41 4.80
CA PRO A 191 9.93 5.60 6.11
C PRO A 191 9.74 4.41 7.08
N THR A 192 8.76 3.55 6.83
CA THR A 192 8.47 2.37 7.66
C THR A 192 9.33 1.15 7.30
N ASN A 193 10.11 1.22 6.22
CA ASN A 193 11.00 0.12 5.84
C ASN A 193 12.01 -0.18 6.95
N HIS A 194 12.13 -1.45 7.30
CA HIS A 194 13.02 -1.95 8.36
C HIS A 194 12.68 -1.50 9.79
N LEU A 195 11.49 -0.92 10.02
CA LEU A 195 10.96 -0.67 11.35
C LEU A 195 10.20 -1.89 11.87
N ASP A 196 10.28 -2.14 13.16
CA ASP A 196 9.34 -3.03 13.84
C ASP A 196 8.08 -2.26 14.28
N ASP A 197 7.10 -2.99 14.80
CA ASP A 197 5.81 -2.41 15.21
C ASP A 197 5.98 -1.26 16.24
N GLY A 198 6.97 -1.37 17.14
CA GLY A 198 7.23 -0.36 18.17
C GLY A 198 7.83 0.92 17.58
N ALA A 199 8.86 0.76 16.73
CA ALA A 199 9.49 1.88 16.05
C ALA A 199 8.55 2.57 15.06
N ALA A 200 7.69 1.81 14.39
CA ALA A 200 6.68 2.37 13.50
C ALA A 200 5.62 3.18 14.28
N ALA A 201 5.13 2.67 15.41
CA ALA A 201 4.20 3.42 16.28
C ALA A 201 4.84 4.69 16.84
N PHE A 202 6.12 4.63 17.22
CA PHE A 202 6.88 5.81 17.63
C PHE A 202 6.97 6.83 16.50
N LEU A 203 7.31 6.40 15.27
CA LEU A 203 7.36 7.28 14.10
C LEU A 203 6.00 7.94 13.81
N GLU A 204 4.90 7.19 13.95
CA GLU A 204 3.54 7.74 13.80
C GLU A 204 3.29 8.90 14.75
N GLU A 205 3.68 8.76 16.01
CA GLU A 205 3.53 9.80 17.03
C GLU A 205 4.38 11.03 16.70
N GLN A 206 5.65 10.82 16.35
CA GLN A 206 6.56 11.92 15.99
C GLN A 206 6.05 12.70 14.78
N VAL A 207 5.66 12.02 13.70
CA VAL A 207 5.20 12.67 12.46
C VAL A 207 3.87 13.41 12.67
N ARG A 208 2.96 12.86 13.50
CA ARG A 208 1.72 13.56 13.89
C ARG A 208 1.97 14.85 14.67
N GLY A 209 3.01 14.86 15.48
CA GLY A 209 3.41 16.01 16.30
C GLY A 209 4.13 17.13 15.54
N LEU A 210 4.54 16.91 14.28
CA LEU A 210 5.24 17.94 13.50
C LEU A 210 4.27 19.04 13.05
N PRO A 211 4.60 20.32 13.30
CA PRO A 211 3.76 21.45 12.91
C PRO A 211 3.91 21.81 11.42
N GLY A 212 5.00 21.38 10.79
CA GLY A 212 5.36 21.68 9.42
C GLY A 212 4.58 20.91 8.36
N VAL A 213 5.07 20.99 7.13
CA VAL A 213 4.57 20.22 6.00
C VAL A 213 5.19 18.83 6.04
N VAL A 214 4.38 17.77 5.87
CA VAL A 214 4.90 16.42 5.66
C VAL A 214 4.36 15.88 4.35
N VAL A 215 5.24 15.37 3.48
CA VAL A 215 4.85 14.58 2.32
C VAL A 215 5.57 13.24 2.40
N LEU A 216 4.82 12.16 2.34
CA LEU A 216 5.38 10.83 2.48
C LEU A 216 4.90 9.88 1.40
N ALA A 217 5.80 9.04 0.90
CA ALA A 217 5.46 7.91 0.04
C ALA A 217 5.64 6.62 0.85
N GLY A 218 4.71 5.69 0.71
CA GLY A 218 4.81 4.43 1.42
C GLY A 218 3.74 3.42 1.05
N HIS A 219 4.00 2.18 1.44
CA HIS A 219 3.08 1.07 1.24
C HIS A 219 2.45 0.57 2.55
N ASP A 220 2.89 1.08 3.71
CA ASP A 220 2.32 0.74 5.01
C ASP A 220 0.98 1.47 5.20
N ARG A 221 -0.10 0.74 4.93
CA ARG A 221 -1.48 1.26 5.02
C ARG A 221 -1.86 1.68 6.44
N ALA A 222 -1.35 0.98 7.47
CA ALA A 222 -1.60 1.34 8.86
C ALA A 222 -0.93 2.66 9.24
N PHE A 223 0.28 2.90 8.71
CA PHE A 223 0.99 4.16 8.87
C PHE A 223 0.29 5.30 8.13
N LEU A 224 -0.11 5.08 6.88
CA LEU A 224 -0.88 6.07 6.09
C LEU A 224 -2.18 6.46 6.81
N ASP A 225 -2.91 5.48 7.34
CA ASP A 225 -4.17 5.66 8.07
C ASP A 225 -3.95 6.46 9.37
N ALA A 226 -2.86 6.17 10.08
CA ALA A 226 -2.57 6.82 11.35
C ALA A 226 -2.05 8.26 11.20
N VAL A 227 -1.38 8.58 10.12
CA VAL A 227 -0.59 9.82 9.98
C VAL A 227 -1.19 10.79 8.98
N CYS A 228 -1.69 10.33 7.84
CA CYS A 228 -2.08 11.22 6.74
C CYS A 228 -3.35 11.99 7.02
N THR A 229 -3.39 13.25 6.58
CA THR A 229 -4.59 14.09 6.52
C THR A 229 -5.19 14.11 5.13
N ASP A 230 -4.38 13.80 4.12
CA ASP A 230 -4.73 13.77 2.72
C ASP A 230 -3.92 12.69 2.01
N LEU A 231 -4.49 12.09 0.98
CA LEU A 231 -3.81 11.14 0.11
C LEU A 231 -3.85 11.61 -1.34
N ILE A 232 -2.75 11.40 -2.07
CA ILE A 232 -2.69 11.62 -3.51
C ILE A 232 -2.41 10.28 -4.18
N ASP A 233 -3.36 9.85 -4.98
CA ASP A 233 -3.26 8.64 -5.79
C ASP A 233 -2.62 9.00 -7.14
N LEU A 234 -1.44 8.44 -7.39
CA LEU A 234 -0.67 8.61 -8.63
C LEU A 234 -0.95 7.49 -9.64
N ASP A 235 -2.03 6.73 -9.46
CA ASP A 235 -2.34 5.60 -10.35
C ASP A 235 -2.58 6.10 -11.79
N PRO A 236 -1.79 5.62 -12.78
CA PRO A 236 -1.94 6.04 -14.18
C PRO A 236 -3.23 5.52 -14.84
N ALA A 237 -3.99 4.63 -14.18
CA ALA A 237 -5.28 4.15 -14.69
C ALA A 237 -6.41 5.19 -14.59
N VAL A 238 -6.17 6.31 -13.90
CA VAL A 238 -7.09 7.44 -13.79
C VAL A 238 -6.49 8.63 -14.53
N ASP A 239 -7.30 9.51 -15.08
CA ASP A 239 -6.86 10.71 -15.80
C ASP A 239 -6.12 11.69 -14.86
N GLY A 240 -4.88 11.36 -14.49
CA GLY A 240 -3.98 12.16 -13.66
C GLY A 240 -4.09 11.88 -12.15
N PRO A 241 -3.24 12.55 -11.35
CA PRO A 241 -3.22 12.40 -9.90
C PRO A 241 -4.51 12.91 -9.26
N VAL A 242 -5.10 12.13 -8.36
CA VAL A 242 -6.33 12.50 -7.64
C VAL A 242 -6.02 12.68 -6.16
N ARG A 243 -6.47 13.79 -5.57
CA ARG A 243 -6.37 14.07 -4.12
C ARG A 243 -7.63 13.63 -3.40
N TYR A 244 -7.47 12.88 -2.33
CA TYR A 244 -8.50 12.45 -1.41
C TYR A 244 -8.25 13.08 -0.04
N GLY A 245 -9.25 13.70 0.55
CA GLY A 245 -9.17 14.21 1.93
C GLY A 245 -9.40 13.08 2.93
N GLY A 246 -8.68 13.15 4.06
CA GLY A 246 -8.78 12.16 5.11
C GLY A 246 -7.65 11.14 5.12
N ASP A 247 -7.79 10.13 5.98
CA ASP A 247 -6.88 9.03 6.17
C ASP A 247 -7.05 7.92 5.10
N TYR A 248 -6.30 6.83 5.25
CA TYR A 248 -6.38 5.70 4.31
C TYR A 248 -7.74 5.00 4.32
N SER A 249 -8.41 4.95 5.47
CA SER A 249 -9.77 4.40 5.60
C SER A 249 -10.80 5.25 4.81
N ALA A 250 -10.69 6.57 4.89
CA ALA A 250 -11.54 7.49 4.12
C ALA A 250 -11.29 7.36 2.60
N TYR A 251 -10.03 7.23 2.20
CA TYR A 251 -9.67 6.96 0.80
C TYR A 251 -10.32 5.68 0.28
N LEU A 252 -10.26 4.57 1.04
CA LEU A 252 -10.88 3.31 0.65
C LEU A 252 -12.39 3.45 0.48
N ALA A 253 -13.05 4.13 1.42
CA ALA A 253 -14.50 4.36 1.37
C ALA A 253 -14.90 5.17 0.11
N GLU A 254 -14.12 6.21 -0.25
CA GLU A 254 -14.38 6.99 -1.46
C GLU A 254 -14.12 6.19 -2.73
N LYS A 255 -13.04 5.39 -2.78
CA LYS A 255 -12.76 4.46 -3.91
C LYS A 255 -13.86 3.43 -4.11
N ASP A 256 -14.40 2.88 -3.04
CA ASP A 256 -15.54 1.95 -3.11
C ASP A 256 -16.79 2.66 -3.64
N ALA A 257 -17.04 3.90 -3.20
CA ALA A 257 -18.14 4.71 -3.69
C ALA A 257 -17.98 5.08 -5.17
N GLU A 258 -16.76 5.45 -5.61
CA GLU A 258 -16.43 5.71 -7.01
C GLU A 258 -16.69 4.47 -7.88
N ARG A 259 -16.23 3.31 -7.41
CA ARG A 259 -16.44 2.03 -8.09
C ARG A 259 -17.92 1.70 -8.23
N GLN A 260 -18.70 1.83 -7.16
CA GLN A 260 -20.14 1.59 -7.19
C GLN A 260 -20.86 2.57 -8.13
N ARG A 261 -20.41 3.81 -8.21
CA ARG A 261 -20.93 4.80 -9.17
C ARG A 261 -20.60 4.38 -10.61
N TRP A 262 -19.37 3.90 -10.86
CA TRP A 262 -18.94 3.40 -12.16
C TRP A 262 -19.73 2.15 -12.59
N GLU A 263 -19.84 1.15 -11.71
CA GLU A 263 -20.62 -0.07 -11.97
C GLU A 263 -22.08 0.23 -12.30
N ARG A 264 -22.71 1.17 -11.56
CA ARG A 264 -24.08 1.62 -11.85
C ARG A 264 -24.20 2.29 -13.22
N ARG A 265 -23.32 3.26 -13.52
CA ARG A 265 -23.32 3.93 -14.83
C ARG A 265 -23.12 2.95 -15.98
N TYR A 266 -22.20 2.01 -15.81
CA TYR A 266 -21.95 0.97 -16.80
C TYR A 266 -23.18 0.08 -17.01
N ALA A 267 -23.83 -0.36 -15.93
CA ALA A 267 -25.03 -1.18 -16.00
C ALA A 267 -26.19 -0.44 -16.67
N GLU A 268 -26.44 0.82 -16.31
CA GLU A 268 -27.44 1.69 -16.90
C GLU A 268 -27.19 1.89 -18.41
N GLU A 269 -25.96 2.17 -18.80
CA GLU A 269 -25.57 2.32 -20.21
C GLU A 269 -25.76 1.02 -21.00
N GLN A 270 -25.37 -0.15 -20.43
CA GLN A 270 -25.59 -1.43 -21.09
C GLN A 270 -27.10 -1.71 -21.30
N GLN A 271 -27.94 -1.40 -20.31
CA GLN A 271 -29.40 -1.54 -20.44
C GLN A 271 -29.96 -0.60 -21.52
N GLU A 272 -29.51 0.67 -21.56
CA GLU A 272 -29.92 1.63 -22.62
C GLU A 272 -29.47 1.15 -23.99
N LEU A 273 -28.22 0.66 -24.14
CA LEU A 273 -27.71 0.11 -25.39
C LEU A 273 -28.52 -1.11 -25.88
N GLU A 274 -28.86 -2.04 -24.98
CA GLU A 274 -29.69 -3.19 -25.31
C GLU A 274 -31.10 -2.78 -25.74
N ALA A 275 -31.73 -1.85 -25.00
CA ALA A 275 -33.05 -1.33 -25.33
C ALA A 275 -33.07 -0.61 -26.69
N LEU A 276 -32.07 0.20 -26.99
CA LEU A 276 -31.91 0.89 -28.26
C LEU A 276 -31.67 -0.09 -29.42
N ARG A 277 -30.79 -1.09 -29.23
CA ARG A 277 -30.54 -2.16 -30.20
C ARG A 277 -31.78 -2.99 -30.49
N HIS A 278 -32.52 -3.34 -29.44
CA HIS A 278 -33.80 -4.02 -29.56
C HIS A 278 -34.81 -3.17 -30.37
N THR A 279 -34.96 -1.89 -30.04
CA THR A 279 -35.84 -0.94 -30.72
C THR A 279 -35.45 -0.79 -32.19
N ALA A 280 -34.17 -0.64 -32.50
CA ALA A 280 -33.67 -0.53 -33.86
C ALA A 280 -33.93 -1.80 -34.68
N LYS A 281 -33.69 -3.00 -34.09
CA LYS A 281 -33.90 -4.31 -34.78
C LYS A 281 -35.37 -4.67 -34.97
N VAL A 282 -36.16 -4.64 -33.90
CA VAL A 282 -37.58 -5.07 -33.92
C VAL A 282 -38.43 -4.10 -34.75
N THR A 283 -38.18 -2.80 -34.59
CA THR A 283 -38.93 -1.79 -35.32
C THR A 283 -38.55 -1.76 -36.83
N ALA A 284 -37.32 -2.09 -37.18
CA ALA A 284 -36.92 -2.27 -38.58
C ALA A 284 -37.61 -3.47 -39.26
N HIS A 285 -37.87 -4.56 -38.54
CA HIS A 285 -38.60 -5.74 -39.06
C HIS A 285 -40.10 -5.50 -39.25
N VAL A 286 -40.71 -4.62 -38.46
CA VAL A 286 -42.12 -4.24 -38.60
C VAL A 286 -42.35 -3.38 -39.83
N LEU A 287 -41.31 -2.78 -40.43
CA LEU A 287 -41.37 -1.98 -41.63
C LEU A 287 -41.32 -2.80 -42.94
N ALA A 288 -41.11 -4.11 -42.89
CA ALA A 288 -41.03 -5.00 -44.02
C ALA A 288 -42.07 -6.13 -43.97
N PRO A 289 -43.32 -5.87 -44.23
CA PRO A 289 -44.17 -6.90 -44.79
C PRO A 289 -44.81 -6.44 -46.08
N GLY A 290 -44.40 -7.08 -47.17
CA GLY A 290 -45.24 -7.13 -48.36
C GLY A 290 -46.57 -7.77 -48.01
N ARG A 291 -47.60 -6.98 -47.80
CA ARG A 291 -48.98 -7.43 -47.88
C ARG A 291 -49.49 -7.09 -49.25
N GLU A 292 -49.83 -8.13 -50.00
CA GLU A 292 -50.59 -8.02 -51.26
C GLU A 292 -51.82 -7.13 -51.07
N ARG A 293 -51.99 -6.17 -52.01
CA ARG A 293 -53.13 -5.27 -52.09
C ARG A 293 -54.39 -6.07 -52.42
N ARG A 294 -55.35 -6.12 -51.52
CA ARG A 294 -56.76 -6.38 -51.88
C ARG A 294 -57.43 -5.04 -52.11
N ASP A 295 -58.09 -4.96 -53.28
CA ASP A 295 -58.79 -3.79 -53.84
C ASP A 295 -59.96 -3.31 -52.97
N ASN A 296 -60.22 -1.98 -53.09
CA ASN A 296 -61.37 -1.22 -52.63
C ASN A 296 -61.46 -0.84 -51.10
N GLU A 297 -60.63 0.15 -50.73
CA GLU A 297 -61.09 1.26 -49.84
C GLU A 297 -60.06 2.41 -49.86
N LYS A 298 -60.29 3.35 -50.72
CA LYS A 298 -59.28 4.27 -51.24
C LYS A 298 -59.13 5.63 -50.54
N MET A 299 -59.53 5.95 -49.35
CA MET A 299 -59.18 7.29 -48.80
C MET A 299 -58.99 7.44 -47.29
N GLY A 300 -59.43 6.54 -46.47
CA GLY A 300 -59.34 6.71 -45.00
C GLY A 300 -58.15 6.03 -44.33
N TYR A 301 -57.66 4.95 -44.90
CA TYR A 301 -56.61 4.10 -44.32
C TYR A 301 -55.19 4.58 -44.65
N GLY A 302 -54.96 5.23 -45.80
CA GLY A 302 -53.65 5.70 -46.19
C GLY A 302 -53.03 6.78 -45.33
N HIS A 303 -53.86 7.67 -44.78
CA HIS A 303 -53.41 8.75 -43.90
C HIS A 303 -53.09 8.32 -42.46
N ARG A 304 -53.75 7.28 -41.93
CA ARG A 304 -53.41 6.70 -40.61
C ARG A 304 -52.20 5.80 -40.69
N ALA A 305 -52.09 4.95 -41.72
CA ALA A 305 -50.92 4.09 -41.96
C ALA A 305 -49.63 4.90 -42.20
N GLY A 306 -49.69 5.98 -43.01
CA GLY A 306 -48.56 6.88 -43.23
C GLY A 306 -48.10 7.63 -41.97
N ARG A 307 -49.04 8.04 -41.12
CA ARG A 307 -48.68 8.68 -39.84
C ARG A 307 -47.97 7.71 -38.87
N VAL A 308 -48.46 6.48 -38.74
CA VAL A 308 -47.85 5.42 -37.93
C VAL A 308 -46.47 5.06 -38.51
N GLN A 309 -46.35 4.94 -39.81
CA GLN A 309 -45.07 4.63 -40.51
C GLN A 309 -44.02 5.75 -40.30
N ASN A 310 -44.45 7.02 -40.39
CA ASN A 310 -43.58 8.17 -40.10
C ASN A 310 -43.15 8.24 -38.64
N GLN A 311 -44.07 7.92 -37.69
CA GLN A 311 -43.70 7.84 -36.27
C GLN A 311 -42.70 6.72 -35.97
N ILE A 312 -42.90 5.54 -36.57
CA ILE A 312 -41.98 4.40 -36.44
C ILE A 312 -40.60 4.75 -37.01
N SER A 313 -40.54 5.28 -38.24
CA SER A 313 -39.30 5.72 -38.87
C SER A 313 -38.57 6.80 -38.11
N ARG A 314 -39.30 7.70 -37.45
CA ARG A 314 -38.72 8.73 -36.56
C ARG A 314 -38.14 8.12 -35.28
N ARG A 315 -38.84 7.15 -34.69
CA ARG A 315 -38.33 6.42 -33.49
C ARG A 315 -37.07 5.63 -33.81
N VAL A 316 -37.03 4.91 -34.95
CA VAL A 316 -35.84 4.16 -35.39
C VAL A 316 -34.65 5.10 -35.60
N ARG A 317 -34.85 6.21 -36.34
CA ARG A 317 -33.77 7.19 -36.57
C ARG A 317 -33.26 7.79 -35.29
N ASN A 318 -34.13 8.13 -34.34
CA ASN A 318 -33.71 8.66 -33.05
C ASN A 318 -32.97 7.60 -32.23
N ALA A 319 -33.43 6.34 -32.21
CA ALA A 319 -32.74 5.25 -31.53
C ALA A 319 -31.36 4.96 -32.14
N THR A 320 -31.25 4.96 -33.50
CA THR A 320 -29.97 4.77 -34.16
C THR A 320 -28.98 5.90 -33.87
N ARG A 321 -29.44 7.16 -33.91
CA ARG A 321 -28.61 8.32 -33.57
C ARG A 321 -28.13 8.27 -32.10
N ARG A 322 -29.02 7.91 -31.18
CA ARG A 322 -28.68 7.77 -29.78
C ARG A 322 -27.74 6.61 -29.53
N LEU A 323 -27.90 5.51 -30.24
CA LEU A 323 -26.99 4.38 -30.22
C LEU A 323 -25.56 4.76 -30.66
N GLU A 324 -25.45 5.47 -31.79
CA GLU A 324 -24.15 5.96 -32.32
C GLU A 324 -23.47 6.93 -31.35
N GLU A 325 -24.26 7.78 -30.67
CA GLU A 325 -23.77 8.72 -29.66
C GLU A 325 -23.23 7.99 -28.42
N LEU A 326 -23.97 7.01 -27.89
CA LEU A 326 -23.56 6.17 -26.75
C LEU A 326 -22.36 5.28 -27.10
N GLU A 327 -22.32 4.71 -28.30
CA GLU A 327 -21.16 3.91 -28.74
C GLU A 327 -19.87 4.75 -28.88
N ARG A 328 -19.99 6.05 -29.17
CA ARG A 328 -18.86 6.99 -29.24
C ARG A 328 -18.36 7.40 -27.84
N THR A 329 -19.27 7.52 -26.87
CA THR A 329 -18.97 7.95 -25.49
C THR A 329 -18.99 6.80 -24.49
N ARG A 330 -18.83 5.57 -24.99
CA ARG A 330 -19.00 4.34 -24.21
C ARG A 330 -18.17 4.31 -22.94
N VAL A 331 -18.81 4.09 -21.81
CA VAL A 331 -18.16 3.86 -20.53
C VAL A 331 -17.44 2.50 -20.58
N GLY A 332 -16.14 2.49 -20.31
CA GLY A 332 -15.37 1.24 -20.20
C GLY A 332 -15.93 0.33 -19.11
N ALA A 333 -15.82 -0.97 -19.27
CA ALA A 333 -16.18 -1.90 -18.22
C ALA A 333 -15.32 -1.67 -16.97
N PRO A 334 -15.90 -1.61 -15.76
CA PRO A 334 -15.13 -1.51 -14.53
C PRO A 334 -14.18 -2.71 -14.40
N PRO A 335 -12.94 -2.51 -13.92
CA PRO A 335 -12.00 -3.60 -13.71
C PRO A 335 -12.59 -4.61 -12.72
N ARG A 336 -12.48 -5.89 -13.07
CA ARG A 336 -13.00 -6.97 -12.23
C ARG A 336 -12.12 -7.10 -10.98
N PRO A 337 -12.71 -7.18 -9.76
CA PRO A 337 -11.94 -7.43 -8.56
C PRO A 337 -11.31 -8.83 -8.61
N LEU A 338 -10.17 -8.98 -7.93
CA LEU A 338 -9.57 -10.28 -7.68
C LEU A 338 -10.58 -11.20 -6.98
N ARG A 339 -10.84 -12.35 -7.56
CA ARG A 339 -11.68 -13.38 -6.92
C ARG A 339 -10.98 -14.72 -7.04
N PHE A 340 -10.68 -15.32 -5.90
CA PHE A 340 -10.34 -16.74 -5.89
C PHE A 340 -11.57 -17.53 -6.31
N GLN A 341 -11.49 -18.26 -7.45
CA GLN A 341 -12.63 -19.02 -7.94
C GLN A 341 -12.98 -20.14 -6.95
N HIS A 342 -14.16 -20.07 -6.36
CA HIS A 342 -14.68 -21.01 -5.38
C HIS A 342 -14.87 -22.46 -5.91
N THR A 343 -14.85 -22.66 -7.21
CA THR A 343 -15.33 -23.90 -7.84
C THR A 343 -14.41 -25.10 -7.75
N ALA A 344 -13.13 -24.93 -7.46
CA ALA A 344 -12.18 -26.05 -7.43
C ALA A 344 -11.97 -26.69 -6.05
N LEU A 345 -12.20 -25.96 -4.96
CA LEU A 345 -11.93 -26.43 -3.60
C LEU A 345 -13.17 -26.97 -2.87
N ALA A 346 -14.37 -26.61 -3.31
CA ALA A 346 -15.62 -26.90 -2.59
C ALA A 346 -16.08 -28.37 -2.66
N LYS A 347 -15.58 -29.15 -3.61
CA LYS A 347 -16.08 -30.54 -3.80
C LYS A 347 -15.35 -31.60 -2.98
N GLU A 348 -14.16 -31.31 -2.44
CA GLU A 348 -13.37 -32.32 -1.69
C GLU A 348 -12.91 -31.87 -0.29
N SER A 349 -13.29 -30.70 0.17
CA SER A 349 -12.97 -30.24 1.52
C SER A 349 -13.88 -30.87 2.56
N ALA A 350 -13.79 -32.17 2.67
CA ALA A 350 -14.28 -32.83 3.87
C ALA A 350 -13.52 -32.32 5.10
N GLU A 351 -14.22 -32.17 6.18
CA GLU A 351 -13.76 -31.91 7.54
C GLU A 351 -12.44 -32.61 7.89
N GLY A 352 -11.58 -31.94 8.64
CA GLY A 352 -10.38 -32.57 9.21
C GLY A 352 -9.11 -31.73 9.08
N THR A 353 -8.04 -32.22 9.66
CA THR A 353 -6.72 -31.58 9.67
C THR A 353 -5.98 -31.89 8.36
N LEU A 354 -5.49 -30.84 7.71
CA LEU A 354 -4.66 -30.93 6.51
C LEU A 354 -3.20 -31.19 6.85
N VAL A 355 -2.67 -30.45 7.84
CA VAL A 355 -1.29 -30.58 8.33
C VAL A 355 -1.28 -30.47 9.84
N SER A 356 -0.54 -31.38 10.48
CA SER A 356 -0.30 -31.38 11.93
C SER A 356 1.19 -31.40 12.20
N LEU A 357 1.65 -30.49 13.04
CA LEU A 357 3.03 -30.41 13.53
C LEU A 357 3.06 -30.73 15.02
N ARG A 358 4.04 -31.53 15.45
CA ARG A 358 4.32 -31.83 16.86
C ARG A 358 5.83 -31.70 17.09
N ASP A 359 6.18 -30.83 18.04
CA ASP A 359 7.57 -30.55 18.43
C ASP A 359 8.50 -30.28 17.23
N ALA A 360 7.96 -29.58 16.23
CA ALA A 360 8.68 -29.27 15.01
C ALA A 360 9.78 -28.23 15.27
N ARG A 361 11.04 -28.64 15.06
CA ARG A 361 12.23 -27.79 15.31
C ARG A 361 13.16 -27.76 14.12
N ILE A 362 13.67 -26.58 13.83
CA ILE A 362 14.80 -26.36 12.92
C ILE A 362 15.81 -25.53 13.71
N PRO A 363 17.02 -26.06 13.98
CA PRO A 363 18.01 -25.36 14.80
C PRO A 363 18.27 -23.93 14.34
N GLY A 364 18.19 -22.98 15.26
CA GLY A 364 18.41 -21.54 15.00
C GLY A 364 17.35 -20.84 14.16
N ARG A 365 16.29 -21.54 13.69
CA ARG A 365 15.30 -20.95 12.77
C ARG A 365 13.84 -21.10 13.20
N LEU A 366 13.45 -22.22 13.80
CA LEU A 366 12.04 -22.50 14.12
C LEU A 366 11.90 -23.44 15.30
N ALA A 367 10.95 -23.14 16.19
CA ALA A 367 10.53 -24.05 17.26
C ALA A 367 9.01 -23.92 17.45
N VAL A 368 8.26 -24.97 17.10
CA VAL A 368 6.80 -25.03 17.21
C VAL A 368 6.40 -26.31 17.95
N GLY A 369 5.78 -26.18 19.13
CA GLY A 369 5.37 -27.35 19.92
C GLY A 369 4.19 -28.08 19.28
N ARG A 370 3.10 -27.36 18.99
CA ARG A 370 1.90 -27.95 18.37
C ARG A 370 1.24 -26.95 17.42
N LEU A 371 0.98 -27.39 16.20
CA LEU A 371 0.19 -26.64 15.24
C LEU A 371 -0.62 -27.61 14.38
N ASP A 372 -1.93 -27.42 14.38
CA ASP A 372 -2.87 -28.12 13.50
C ASP A 372 -3.48 -27.10 12.55
N VAL A 373 -3.52 -27.40 11.25
CA VAL A 373 -4.16 -26.60 10.21
C VAL A 373 -5.33 -27.40 9.65
N SER A 374 -6.55 -26.91 9.87
CA SER A 374 -7.78 -27.54 9.40
C SER A 374 -8.14 -27.15 7.96
N ALA A 375 -9.07 -27.86 7.33
CA ALA A 375 -9.41 -27.69 5.91
C ALA A 375 -10.01 -26.31 5.54
N THR A 376 -10.55 -25.58 6.50
CA THR A 376 -11.14 -24.24 6.31
C THR A 376 -10.43 -23.15 7.11
N GLU A 377 -9.24 -23.49 7.64
CA GLU A 377 -8.52 -22.58 8.52
C GLU A 377 -8.10 -21.29 7.84
N ARG A 378 -8.21 -20.19 8.59
CA ARG A 378 -7.62 -18.89 8.30
C ARG A 378 -6.60 -18.60 9.39
N LEU A 379 -5.33 -18.84 9.10
CA LEU A 379 -4.24 -18.70 10.06
C LEU A 379 -3.32 -17.56 9.67
N LEU A 380 -3.16 -16.60 10.56
CA LEU A 380 -2.14 -15.56 10.45
C LEU A 380 -0.95 -15.91 11.35
N VAL A 381 0.24 -15.89 10.75
CA VAL A 381 1.51 -16.13 11.43
C VAL A 381 2.24 -14.80 11.55
N THR A 382 2.39 -14.31 12.77
CA THR A 382 3.06 -13.06 13.09
C THR A 382 4.38 -13.29 13.84
N GLY A 383 5.20 -12.27 13.96
CA GLY A 383 6.49 -12.33 14.64
C GLY A 383 7.53 -11.42 13.99
N GLY A 384 8.58 -11.08 14.72
CA GLY A 384 9.65 -10.22 14.25
C GLY A 384 10.40 -10.78 13.03
N ASN A 385 11.27 -9.96 12.45
CA ASN A 385 12.15 -10.41 11.38
C ASN A 385 13.08 -11.51 11.91
N GLY A 386 13.21 -12.60 11.15
CA GLY A 386 13.98 -13.77 11.57
C GLY A 386 13.29 -14.71 12.56
N ALA A 387 12.03 -14.47 12.97
CA ALA A 387 11.28 -15.35 13.89
C ALA A 387 10.92 -16.73 13.31
N GLY A 388 11.20 -16.97 12.02
CA GLY A 388 10.98 -18.27 11.37
C GLY A 388 9.65 -18.39 10.61
N LYS A 389 8.97 -17.28 10.30
CA LYS A 389 7.70 -17.27 9.55
C LYS A 389 7.80 -18.02 8.22
N SER A 390 8.73 -17.61 7.35
CA SER A 390 8.98 -18.27 6.05
C SER A 390 9.43 -19.73 6.20
N THR A 391 10.18 -20.01 7.26
CA THR A 391 10.60 -21.38 7.57
C THR A 391 9.41 -22.26 7.95
N LEU A 392 8.47 -21.73 8.74
CA LEU A 392 7.22 -22.45 9.07
C LEU A 392 6.40 -22.74 7.81
N LEU A 393 6.23 -21.75 6.92
CA LEU A 393 5.52 -21.95 5.65
C LEU A 393 6.21 -23.00 4.78
N ALA A 394 7.55 -23.00 4.71
CA ALA A 394 8.31 -24.02 3.99
C ALA A 394 8.16 -25.44 4.59
N VAL A 395 8.04 -25.55 5.92
CA VAL A 395 7.72 -26.79 6.61
C VAL A 395 6.30 -27.25 6.28
N LEU A 396 5.30 -26.36 6.33
CA LEU A 396 3.91 -26.66 5.96
C LEU A 396 3.79 -27.08 4.49
N ALA A 397 4.57 -26.46 3.60
CA ALA A 397 4.65 -26.82 2.18
C ALA A 397 5.35 -28.15 1.90
N GLY A 398 6.07 -28.70 2.88
CA GLY A 398 6.86 -29.92 2.67
C GLY A 398 8.21 -29.72 1.98
N ARG A 399 8.65 -28.46 1.87
CA ARG A 399 9.95 -28.14 1.28
C ARG A 399 11.12 -28.36 2.24
N ILE A 400 10.86 -28.28 3.55
CA ILE A 400 11.84 -28.49 4.61
C ILE A 400 11.27 -29.51 5.60
N ALA A 401 12.08 -30.50 5.97
CA ALA A 401 11.75 -31.47 7.00
C ALA A 401 12.32 -30.99 8.35
N PRO A 402 11.48 -30.69 9.36
CA PRO A 402 11.96 -30.34 10.69
C PRO A 402 12.28 -31.61 11.50
N GLN A 403 12.99 -31.44 12.61
CA GLN A 403 12.99 -32.43 13.69
C GLN A 403 11.61 -32.42 14.33
N GLY A 404 11.10 -33.59 14.79
CA GLY A 404 9.74 -33.76 15.31
C GLY A 404 8.81 -34.41 14.31
N GLU A 405 7.50 -34.37 14.58
CA GLU A 405 6.53 -35.09 13.77
C GLU A 405 5.74 -34.11 12.88
N VAL A 406 5.66 -34.47 11.58
CA VAL A 406 4.84 -33.75 10.59
C VAL A 406 3.91 -34.75 9.91
N ARG A 407 2.62 -34.60 10.12
CA ARG A 407 1.60 -35.39 9.43
C ARG A 407 0.90 -34.50 8.39
N ARG A 408 0.86 -34.99 7.14
CA ARG A 408 0.13 -34.33 6.05
C ARG A 408 -0.92 -35.28 5.48
N ARG A 409 -2.07 -34.71 5.13
CA ARG A 409 -3.12 -35.47 4.44
C ARG A 409 -2.60 -35.99 3.10
N ARG A 410 -2.92 -37.23 2.74
CA ARG A 410 -2.57 -37.79 1.42
C ARG A 410 -3.29 -37.04 0.32
N GLY A 411 -2.58 -36.72 -0.78
CA GLY A 411 -3.15 -35.99 -1.93
C GLY A 411 -3.36 -34.50 -1.68
N LEU A 412 -2.82 -33.92 -0.59
CA LEU A 412 -2.92 -32.50 -0.30
C LEU A 412 -2.21 -31.68 -1.35
N THR A 413 -2.96 -30.82 -2.07
CA THR A 413 -2.40 -29.81 -2.97
C THR A 413 -2.04 -28.56 -2.18
N VAL A 414 -0.78 -28.16 -2.25
CA VAL A 414 -0.26 -26.98 -1.54
C VAL A 414 0.26 -25.97 -2.54
N GLY A 415 -0.19 -24.74 -2.42
CA GLY A 415 0.34 -23.58 -3.14
C GLY A 415 1.13 -22.69 -2.19
N LEU A 416 2.34 -22.29 -2.56
CA LEU A 416 3.16 -21.38 -1.77
C LEU A 416 3.56 -20.17 -2.62
N LEU A 417 3.10 -18.98 -2.21
CA LEU A 417 3.66 -17.71 -2.64
C LEU A 417 4.82 -17.38 -1.69
N ALA A 418 6.04 -17.63 -2.15
CA ALA A 418 7.24 -17.31 -1.39
C ALA A 418 7.57 -15.82 -1.46
N GLN A 419 8.38 -15.33 -0.51
CA GLN A 419 8.85 -13.95 -0.48
C GLN A 419 9.62 -13.62 -1.78
N ASP A 420 10.55 -14.50 -2.17
CA ASP A 420 11.26 -14.42 -3.45
C ASP A 420 10.64 -15.39 -4.45
N THR A 421 10.01 -14.83 -5.47
CA THR A 421 9.38 -15.61 -6.53
C THR A 421 10.39 -15.86 -7.66
N VAL A 422 10.82 -17.11 -7.80
CA VAL A 422 11.72 -17.57 -8.86
C VAL A 422 10.95 -18.47 -9.81
N PHE A 423 11.14 -18.27 -11.10
CA PHE A 423 10.60 -19.13 -12.17
C PHE A 423 11.75 -19.94 -12.79
N ASP A 424 11.51 -21.23 -13.02
CA ASP A 424 12.55 -22.16 -13.53
C ASP A 424 13.05 -21.81 -14.93
N ARG A 425 12.20 -21.13 -15.73
CA ARG A 425 12.50 -20.76 -17.12
C ARG A 425 12.20 -19.29 -17.35
N PRO A 426 13.06 -18.40 -16.84
CA PRO A 426 12.81 -16.96 -16.88
C PRO A 426 12.91 -16.34 -18.29
N GLU A 427 13.44 -17.09 -19.25
CA GLU A 427 13.51 -16.71 -20.67
C GLU A 427 12.15 -16.79 -21.40
N ARG A 428 11.18 -17.54 -20.85
CA ARG A 428 9.85 -17.67 -21.43
C ARG A 428 9.02 -16.41 -21.23
N THR A 429 8.06 -16.21 -22.13
CA THR A 429 7.10 -15.12 -21.97
C THR A 429 6.16 -15.37 -20.77
N VAL A 430 5.55 -14.31 -20.28
CA VAL A 430 4.53 -14.39 -19.22
C VAL A 430 3.38 -15.29 -19.65
N ARG A 431 2.92 -15.13 -20.88
CA ARG A 431 1.85 -15.94 -21.50
C ARG A 431 2.22 -17.42 -21.52
N ASP A 432 3.37 -17.76 -22.11
CA ASP A 432 3.82 -19.15 -22.19
C ASP A 432 3.98 -19.78 -20.79
N THR A 433 4.53 -19.03 -19.84
CA THR A 433 4.72 -19.49 -18.46
C THR A 433 3.38 -19.80 -17.81
N TYR A 434 2.37 -18.97 -18.03
CA TYR A 434 1.03 -19.16 -17.48
C TYR A 434 0.34 -20.37 -18.13
N GLU A 435 0.32 -20.45 -19.46
CA GLU A 435 -0.34 -21.52 -20.21
C GLU A 435 0.28 -22.90 -19.93
N LEU A 436 1.61 -22.99 -19.91
CA LEU A 436 2.31 -24.24 -19.60
C LEU A 436 2.12 -24.70 -18.14
N SER A 437 2.01 -23.75 -17.21
CA SER A 437 1.81 -24.09 -15.79
C SER A 437 0.40 -24.61 -15.51
N LEU A 438 -0.61 -24.13 -16.23
CA LEU A 438 -2.02 -24.50 -16.03
C LEU A 438 -2.51 -25.61 -16.94
N GLY A 439 -1.89 -25.76 -18.10
CA GLY A 439 -2.37 -26.55 -19.23
C GLY A 439 -3.40 -25.78 -20.08
N PRO A 440 -3.58 -26.17 -21.36
CA PRO A 440 -4.34 -25.40 -22.34
C PRO A 440 -5.81 -25.20 -21.93
N GLU A 441 -6.50 -26.24 -21.51
CA GLU A 441 -7.92 -26.16 -21.11
C GLU A 441 -8.16 -25.18 -19.95
N ARG A 442 -7.26 -25.19 -18.95
CA ARG A 442 -7.42 -24.31 -17.78
C ARG A 442 -7.03 -22.87 -18.11
N ALA A 443 -6.00 -22.65 -18.91
CA ALA A 443 -5.57 -21.34 -19.35
C ALA A 443 -6.64 -20.66 -20.22
N GLU A 444 -7.35 -21.43 -21.06
CA GLU A 444 -8.50 -20.94 -21.85
C GLU A 444 -9.71 -20.62 -20.95
N ALA A 445 -9.98 -21.48 -19.96
CA ALA A 445 -11.09 -21.26 -19.02
C ALA A 445 -10.87 -20.04 -18.10
N VAL A 446 -9.62 -19.72 -17.77
CA VAL A 446 -9.22 -18.59 -16.94
C VAL A 446 -8.10 -17.83 -17.62
N PRO A 447 -8.41 -16.96 -18.59
CA PRO A 447 -7.39 -16.17 -19.29
C PRO A 447 -6.66 -15.22 -18.35
N LEU A 448 -5.33 -15.12 -18.43
CA LEU A 448 -4.52 -14.26 -17.57
C LEU A 448 -4.98 -12.79 -17.52
N PRO A 449 -5.37 -12.14 -18.64
CA PRO A 449 -5.88 -10.77 -18.60
C PRO A 449 -7.17 -10.63 -17.78
N SER A 450 -8.00 -11.68 -17.70
CA SER A 450 -9.26 -11.64 -16.95
C SER A 450 -9.08 -11.57 -15.44
N LEU A 451 -7.89 -11.88 -14.95
CA LEU A 451 -7.54 -11.79 -13.53
C LEU A 451 -7.16 -10.37 -13.08
N GLY A 452 -6.90 -9.45 -14.00
CA GLY A 452 -6.51 -8.06 -13.67
C GLY A 452 -5.14 -7.91 -13.00
N LEU A 453 -4.33 -8.99 -12.96
CA LEU A 453 -3.03 -9.01 -12.28
C LEU A 453 -1.85 -8.60 -13.16
N MET A 454 -2.00 -8.70 -14.49
CA MET A 454 -0.95 -8.39 -15.45
C MET A 454 -1.51 -7.48 -16.55
N HIS A 455 -0.73 -6.48 -16.95
CA HIS A 455 -1.06 -5.64 -18.10
C HIS A 455 -0.86 -6.41 -19.40
N GLU A 456 -1.72 -6.18 -20.39
CA GLU A 456 -1.61 -6.81 -21.72
C GLU A 456 -0.24 -6.57 -22.38
N ALA A 457 0.32 -5.37 -22.20
CA ALA A 457 1.66 -5.01 -22.71
C ALA A 457 2.82 -5.81 -22.08
N ASP A 458 2.59 -6.51 -20.98
CA ASP A 458 3.60 -7.31 -20.27
C ASP A 458 3.50 -8.81 -20.62
N LEU A 459 2.43 -9.25 -21.28
CA LEU A 459 2.16 -10.68 -21.49
C LEU A 459 3.20 -11.37 -22.38
N ASP A 460 3.73 -10.65 -23.37
CA ASP A 460 4.70 -11.18 -24.33
C ASP A 460 6.16 -10.88 -23.95
N LYS A 461 6.38 -10.28 -22.75
CA LYS A 461 7.73 -10.06 -22.19
C LYS A 461 8.26 -11.34 -21.55
N PRO A 462 9.57 -11.62 -21.67
CA PRO A 462 10.23 -12.65 -20.89
C PRO A 462 10.07 -12.38 -19.38
N VAL A 463 9.86 -13.43 -18.60
CA VAL A 463 9.73 -13.33 -17.12
C VAL A 463 10.98 -12.72 -16.48
N ALA A 464 12.15 -12.93 -17.07
CA ALA A 464 13.42 -12.31 -16.64
C ALA A 464 13.35 -10.76 -16.62
N HIS A 465 12.61 -10.17 -17.54
CA HIS A 465 12.50 -8.72 -17.70
C HIS A 465 11.39 -8.10 -16.83
N LEU A 466 10.66 -8.92 -16.09
CA LEU A 466 9.65 -8.44 -15.15
C LEU A 466 10.31 -7.87 -13.88
N SER A 467 9.70 -6.82 -13.33
CA SER A 467 10.03 -6.35 -11.98
C SER A 467 9.69 -7.41 -10.92
N VAL A 468 10.23 -7.27 -9.72
CA VAL A 468 9.91 -8.16 -8.58
C VAL A 468 8.39 -8.22 -8.34
N GLY A 469 7.73 -7.07 -8.35
CA GLY A 469 6.27 -6.98 -8.17
C GLY A 469 5.49 -7.65 -9.29
N GLN A 470 5.92 -7.51 -10.55
CA GLN A 470 5.28 -8.17 -11.70
C GLN A 470 5.45 -9.70 -11.63
N ARG A 471 6.64 -10.20 -11.28
CA ARG A 471 6.85 -11.65 -11.06
C ARG A 471 5.94 -12.19 -9.95
N ARG A 472 5.77 -11.42 -8.88
CA ARG A 472 4.90 -11.80 -7.77
C ARG A 472 3.43 -11.81 -8.18
N ARG A 473 2.98 -10.84 -8.98
CA ARG A 473 1.62 -10.82 -9.57
C ARG A 473 1.37 -12.02 -10.48
N LEU A 474 2.34 -12.41 -11.30
CA LEU A 474 2.25 -13.63 -12.12
C LEU A 474 2.12 -14.90 -11.27
N ALA A 475 2.92 -15.03 -10.20
CA ALA A 475 2.81 -16.17 -9.28
C ALA A 475 1.45 -16.21 -8.58
N LEU A 476 0.94 -15.06 -8.16
CA LEU A 476 -0.41 -14.95 -7.59
C LEU A 476 -1.47 -15.35 -8.61
N ALA A 477 -1.34 -14.93 -9.87
CA ALA A 477 -2.24 -15.31 -10.95
C ALA A 477 -2.32 -16.83 -11.14
N LEU A 478 -1.19 -17.51 -11.10
CA LEU A 478 -1.13 -18.99 -11.17
C LEU A 478 -1.85 -19.65 -9.99
N LEU A 479 -1.70 -19.12 -8.78
CA LEU A 479 -2.37 -19.62 -7.57
C LEU A 479 -3.88 -19.38 -7.62
N VAL A 480 -4.31 -18.22 -8.12
CA VAL A 480 -5.73 -17.88 -8.29
C VAL A 480 -6.37 -18.74 -9.38
N ALA A 481 -5.67 -18.96 -10.49
CA ALA A 481 -6.19 -19.75 -11.59
C ALA A 481 -6.31 -21.24 -11.25
N ARG A 482 -5.46 -21.77 -10.36
CA ARG A 482 -5.50 -23.15 -9.88
C ARG A 482 -5.39 -23.18 -8.34
N PRO A 483 -6.48 -22.86 -7.63
CA PRO A 483 -6.48 -22.78 -6.18
C PRO A 483 -6.10 -24.12 -5.52
N PRO A 484 -5.11 -24.14 -4.61
CA PRO A 484 -4.75 -25.34 -3.85
C PRO A 484 -5.70 -25.58 -2.67
N ALA A 485 -5.65 -26.77 -2.07
CA ALA A 485 -6.38 -27.08 -0.85
C ALA A 485 -5.78 -26.37 0.38
N LEU A 486 -4.46 -26.11 0.36
CA LEU A 486 -3.73 -25.31 1.36
C LEU A 486 -2.95 -24.23 0.64
N LEU A 487 -3.34 -22.98 0.85
CA LEU A 487 -2.65 -21.81 0.32
C LEU A 487 -1.75 -21.20 1.40
N LEU A 488 -0.47 -21.07 1.10
CA LEU A 488 0.54 -20.49 1.97
C LEU A 488 1.05 -19.19 1.33
N LEU A 489 0.97 -18.08 2.05
CA LEU A 489 1.37 -16.77 1.56
C LEU A 489 2.44 -16.18 2.48
N ASP A 490 3.62 -15.92 1.94
CA ASP A 490 4.74 -15.30 2.66
C ASP A 490 4.84 -13.83 2.29
N GLU A 491 4.51 -12.97 3.26
CA GLU A 491 4.45 -11.51 3.12
C GLU A 491 3.71 -11.07 1.83
N PRO A 492 2.44 -11.49 1.65
CA PRO A 492 1.76 -11.34 0.36
C PRO A 492 1.53 -9.89 -0.06
N THR A 493 1.52 -8.96 0.89
CA THR A 493 1.31 -7.53 0.65
C THR A 493 2.57 -6.79 0.19
N ASN A 494 3.76 -7.36 0.41
CA ASN A 494 5.01 -6.72 0.00
C ASN A 494 5.09 -6.58 -1.53
N HIS A 495 5.50 -5.40 -2.00
CA HIS A 495 5.64 -5.05 -3.43
C HIS A 495 4.33 -5.04 -4.24
N LEU A 496 3.18 -5.15 -3.58
CA LEU A 496 1.87 -4.91 -4.19
C LEU A 496 1.43 -3.46 -3.92
N SER A 497 0.60 -2.92 -4.80
CA SER A 497 -0.04 -1.64 -4.51
C SER A 497 -1.04 -1.79 -3.35
N PRO A 498 -1.29 -0.74 -2.55
CA PRO A 498 -2.26 -0.80 -1.47
C PRO A 498 -3.62 -1.34 -1.91
N ARG A 499 -4.11 -0.91 -3.07
CA ARG A 499 -5.36 -1.41 -3.66
C ARG A 499 -5.36 -2.92 -3.91
N LEU A 500 -4.27 -3.44 -4.50
CA LEU A 500 -4.16 -4.88 -4.77
C LEU A 500 -4.05 -5.69 -3.48
N CYS A 501 -3.46 -5.11 -2.43
CA CYS A 501 -3.43 -5.69 -1.09
C CYS A 501 -4.86 -5.83 -0.53
N ASP A 502 -5.69 -4.79 -0.64
CA ASP A 502 -7.08 -4.82 -0.15
C ASP A 502 -7.93 -5.83 -0.93
N GLU A 503 -7.82 -5.87 -2.26
CA GLU A 503 -8.50 -6.86 -3.11
C GLU A 503 -8.05 -8.30 -2.77
N LEU A 504 -6.76 -8.50 -2.47
CA LEU A 504 -6.23 -9.79 -2.03
C LEU A 504 -6.81 -10.18 -0.67
N GLU A 505 -6.83 -9.27 0.29
CA GLU A 505 -7.39 -9.50 1.63
C GLU A 505 -8.87 -9.87 1.57
N GLU A 506 -9.67 -9.15 0.77
CA GLU A 506 -11.07 -9.47 0.55
C GLU A 506 -11.25 -10.86 -0.05
N ALA A 507 -10.41 -11.21 -1.04
CA ALA A 507 -10.43 -12.52 -1.68
C ALA A 507 -10.03 -13.67 -0.73
N LEU A 508 -9.15 -13.41 0.26
CA LEU A 508 -8.72 -14.40 1.25
C LEU A 508 -9.81 -14.68 2.31
N GLY A 509 -10.74 -13.75 2.53
CA GLY A 509 -11.70 -13.82 3.66
C GLY A 509 -12.69 -14.97 3.60
N THR A 510 -13.26 -15.29 2.45
CA THR A 510 -14.46 -16.15 2.31
C THR A 510 -14.26 -17.40 1.46
N GLY A 511 -13.07 -17.68 0.96
CA GLY A 511 -12.80 -18.82 0.07
C GLY A 511 -12.82 -20.18 0.77
N PRO A 512 -13.14 -21.26 0.05
CA PRO A 512 -12.93 -22.62 0.54
C PRO A 512 -11.43 -22.93 0.63
N GLY A 513 -11.06 -23.98 1.36
CA GLY A 513 -9.67 -24.39 1.60
C GLY A 513 -9.01 -23.63 2.75
N ALA A 514 -7.86 -24.12 3.20
CA ALA A 514 -7.09 -23.50 4.25
C ALA A 514 -6.14 -22.44 3.70
N ILE A 515 -6.02 -21.32 4.41
CA ILE A 515 -5.11 -20.23 4.09
C ILE A 515 -4.23 -19.93 5.30
N VAL A 516 -2.92 -19.96 5.10
CA VAL A 516 -1.94 -19.54 6.11
C VAL A 516 -1.16 -18.36 5.54
N VAL A 517 -1.24 -17.24 6.21
CA VAL A 517 -0.54 -16.00 5.84
C VAL A 517 0.55 -15.72 6.86
N ALA A 518 1.78 -15.60 6.44
CA ALA A 518 2.84 -15.01 7.25
C ALA A 518 2.96 -13.54 6.88
N SER A 519 2.74 -12.64 7.83
CA SER A 519 2.85 -11.21 7.60
C SER A 519 3.19 -10.44 8.88
N HIS A 520 3.86 -9.31 8.67
CA HIS A 520 4.06 -8.27 9.67
C HIS A 520 3.15 -7.05 9.41
N ASP A 521 2.33 -7.09 8.36
CA ASP A 521 1.42 -6.00 7.99
C ASP A 521 0.39 -5.76 9.10
N ARG A 522 0.48 -4.57 9.72
CA ARG A 522 -0.39 -4.16 10.83
C ARG A 522 -1.83 -3.91 10.39
N TRP A 523 -2.03 -3.48 9.15
CA TRP A 523 -3.34 -3.28 8.56
C TRP A 523 -4.06 -4.60 8.37
N LEU A 524 -3.40 -5.59 7.77
CA LEU A 524 -3.91 -6.96 7.61
C LEU A 524 -4.26 -7.56 8.98
N ARG A 525 -3.40 -7.41 9.99
CA ARG A 525 -3.63 -7.92 11.35
C ARG A 525 -4.89 -7.33 11.99
N ARG A 526 -5.10 -6.02 11.89
CA ARG A 526 -6.30 -5.34 12.44
C ARG A 526 -7.60 -5.86 11.83
N ARG A 527 -7.59 -6.27 10.57
CA ARG A 527 -8.76 -6.75 9.81
C ARG A 527 -8.90 -8.27 9.79
N TRP A 528 -7.89 -9.00 10.27
CA TRP A 528 -7.88 -10.46 10.23
C TRP A 528 -8.94 -11.06 11.15
N ARG A 529 -9.82 -11.90 10.59
CA ARG A 529 -10.91 -12.56 11.33
C ARG A 529 -10.63 -14.02 11.67
N GLY A 530 -9.45 -14.55 11.30
CA GLY A 530 -9.02 -15.92 11.58
C GLY A 530 -8.17 -16.03 12.85
N ARG A 531 -7.64 -17.23 13.09
CA ARG A 531 -6.71 -17.50 14.18
C ARG A 531 -5.36 -16.80 13.90
N GLU A 532 -4.77 -16.22 14.93
CA GLU A 532 -3.42 -15.67 14.89
C GLU A 532 -2.47 -16.50 15.78
N ILE A 533 -1.25 -16.74 15.30
CA ILE A 533 -0.15 -17.29 16.09
C ILE A 533 1.06 -16.38 15.98
N ARG A 534 1.71 -16.12 17.10
CA ARG A 534 2.94 -15.34 17.15
C ARG A 534 4.14 -16.27 17.30
N LEU A 535 5.15 -16.08 16.44
CA LEU A 535 6.42 -16.78 16.55
C LEU A 535 7.41 -15.90 17.31
N ASP A 536 8.05 -16.46 18.36
CA ASP A 536 9.12 -15.79 19.07
C ASP A 536 10.46 -16.10 18.42
N SER A 537 11.37 -15.13 18.39
CA SER A 537 12.72 -15.33 17.87
C SER A 537 13.48 -16.35 18.70
N VAL A 538 14.04 -17.38 18.06
CA VAL A 538 14.80 -18.48 18.71
C VAL A 538 16.04 -17.94 19.44
N HIS A 539 16.58 -16.79 19.05
CA HIS A 539 17.77 -16.15 19.62
C HIS A 539 17.55 -15.50 21.00
N GLY A 540 16.30 -15.24 21.43
CA GLY A 540 16.01 -14.62 22.72
C GLY A 540 16.11 -15.56 23.94
N ARG A 541 16.07 -16.88 23.74
CA ARG A 541 16.07 -17.86 24.84
C ARG A 541 17.46 -18.19 25.42
N ASN A 542 18.56 -17.83 24.77
CA ASN A 542 19.92 -18.17 25.25
C ASN A 542 20.56 -17.13 26.18
N ARG A 543 19.92 -15.97 26.44
CA ARG A 543 20.47 -14.94 27.34
C ARG A 543 19.84 -14.89 28.74
N SER A 544 18.80 -15.67 29.05
CA SER A 544 18.16 -15.73 30.38
C SER A 544 18.36 -17.05 31.13
N GLY A 545 19.27 -17.91 30.67
CA GLY A 545 19.49 -19.26 31.20
C GLY A 545 20.60 -19.38 32.26
N ALA A 546 20.66 -18.47 33.24
CA ALA A 546 21.49 -18.68 34.43
C ALA A 546 20.76 -18.15 35.67
N ARG A 547 19.63 -18.75 36.05
CA ARG A 547 19.12 -18.78 37.42
C ARG A 547 18.07 -19.89 37.58
N THR A 548 18.51 -20.95 38.20
CA THR A 548 17.81 -21.92 39.06
C THR A 548 16.30 -22.18 38.87
N GLY A 549 15.98 -23.38 38.37
CA GLY A 549 15.06 -24.33 39.04
C GLY A 549 13.58 -24.12 38.93
N LYS A 550 12.96 -25.11 38.27
CA LYS A 550 11.64 -25.71 38.44
C LYS A 550 10.52 -25.29 37.48
N HIS A 551 10.11 -26.30 36.74
CA HIS A 551 8.83 -26.47 36.00
C HIS A 551 8.46 -25.41 34.96
N GLY A 552 8.89 -25.67 33.72
CA GLY A 552 8.38 -25.01 32.54
C GLY A 552 7.09 -25.65 32.05
N SER A 553 6.00 -24.91 32.12
CA SER A 553 4.78 -25.21 31.37
C SER A 553 4.96 -24.83 29.90
N PRO A 554 4.37 -25.58 28.94
CA PRO A 554 4.48 -25.28 27.53
C PRO A 554 3.68 -24.03 27.16
N LEU A 555 4.16 -23.33 26.13
CA LEU A 555 3.61 -22.18 25.44
C LEU A 555 2.10 -21.96 25.68
N SER A 556 1.76 -20.86 26.34
CA SER A 556 0.39 -20.38 26.45
C SER A 556 -0.08 -19.89 25.08
N LEU A 557 -0.95 -20.66 24.45
CA LEU A 557 -1.82 -20.22 23.37
C LEU A 557 -2.81 -19.21 23.96
N THR A 558 -2.53 -17.93 23.88
CA THR A 558 -3.51 -16.89 24.21
C THR A 558 -4.47 -16.76 23.05
N SER A 559 -5.56 -17.51 23.08
CA SER A 559 -6.80 -17.12 22.41
C SER A 559 -7.47 -16.08 23.28
N SER A 560 -7.33 -14.80 22.97
CA SER A 560 -8.17 -13.76 23.56
C SER A 560 -9.52 -13.76 22.84
N PRO A 561 -10.64 -13.97 23.57
CA PRO A 561 -11.95 -13.73 22.99
C PRO A 561 -12.19 -12.20 22.98
N TRP A 562 -12.58 -11.69 21.85
CA TRP A 562 -13.04 -10.32 21.69
C TRP A 562 -14.33 -10.11 22.50
N PRO A 563 -14.55 -8.91 23.10
CA PRO A 563 -15.82 -8.59 23.73
C PRO A 563 -16.92 -8.52 22.67
N SER A 564 -18.01 -9.22 22.93
CA SER A 564 -19.26 -9.18 22.18
C SER A 564 -19.83 -7.76 22.16
N GLU A 565 -20.25 -7.30 20.99
CA GLU A 565 -21.00 -6.05 20.79
C GLU A 565 -22.22 -5.98 21.71
N PRO A 566 -22.57 -4.78 22.25
CA PRO A 566 -23.82 -4.59 22.95
C PRO A 566 -24.97 -4.61 21.94
N SER A 567 -25.91 -5.53 22.15
CA SER A 567 -27.18 -5.62 21.46
C SER A 567 -27.92 -4.26 21.48
N ARG A 568 -28.20 -3.70 20.32
CA ARG A 568 -29.14 -2.59 20.17
C ARG A 568 -30.53 -3.07 20.49
N ASN A 569 -31.04 -2.72 21.66
CA ASN A 569 -32.46 -2.79 21.97
C ASN A 569 -33.20 -1.81 21.09
N SER A 570 -34.06 -2.35 20.24
CA SER A 570 -35.17 -1.63 19.62
C SER A 570 -36.26 -1.37 20.67
N THR A 571 -36.45 -0.14 21.08
CA THR A 571 -37.69 0.30 21.69
C THR A 571 -38.42 1.21 20.74
N SER A 572 -39.51 0.68 20.22
CA SER A 572 -40.61 1.40 19.59
C SER A 572 -41.33 2.28 20.64
N THR A 573 -41.46 3.53 20.36
CA THR A 573 -42.69 4.34 20.49
C THR A 573 -42.55 5.56 19.60
#